data_dea28a9bd59a1b2e9802f9f93062544c
#
_entry.id   dea28a9bd59a1b2e9802f9f93062544c
#
_cell.length_a   1.000
_cell.length_b   1.000
_cell.length_c   1.000
_cell.angle_alpha   90.00
_cell.angle_beta   90.00
_cell.angle_gamma   90.00
#
_symmetry.space_group_name_H-M   'P 1'
#
loop_
_entity.id
_entity.type
_entity.pdbx_description
1 polymer ?
#
loop_
_entity_poly.entity_id
_entity_poly.type
_entity_poly.pdbx_seq_one_letter_code
_entity_poly.pdbx_strand_id
1 'polypeptide(L)'
;MAVQSLYRRYRPRRFSEVKGQEHVVQALRNAVINHREGQAYLFSGPRGTGKTTSARILAKVLNCTNPVEGEPCCECDSCLSVERGTSYDVHELDAASNNGVDAMRDLIEKASLGTPGRHKVYILDEVHMLSKAAEAALLKTLEEPPSHVVFV
;
A
#
# COMPACT_ATOMS: atom_id res chain seq x y z
N MET A 1 3.97 30.05 1.58
CA MET A 1 3.64 28.74 0.99
C MET A 1 4.86 27.84 1.05
N ALA A 2 4.70 26.63 1.57
CA ALA A 2 5.78 25.65 1.51
C ALA A 2 5.98 25.19 0.06
N VAL A 3 7.21 25.28 -0.43
CA VAL A 3 7.55 24.78 -1.76
C VAL A 3 7.65 23.26 -1.66
N GLN A 4 6.75 22.53 -2.33
CA GLN A 4 6.85 21.08 -2.41
C GLN A 4 7.99 20.70 -3.35
N SER A 5 8.75 19.69 -2.98
CA SER A 5 9.77 19.14 -3.88
C SER A 5 9.12 18.65 -5.18
N LEU A 6 9.84 18.73 -6.28
CA LEU A 6 9.35 18.23 -7.59
C LEU A 6 8.91 16.78 -7.50
N TYR A 7 9.62 15.98 -6.75
CA TYR A 7 9.33 14.59 -6.48
C TYR A 7 7.91 14.39 -5.91
N ARG A 8 7.47 15.23 -4.96
CA ARG A 8 6.12 15.15 -4.38
C ARG A 8 5.07 15.74 -5.32
N ARG A 9 5.42 16.85 -5.97
CA ARG A 9 4.50 17.58 -6.85
C ARG A 9 4.06 16.77 -8.06
N TYR A 10 4.97 15.99 -8.63
CA TYR A 10 4.73 15.22 -9.86
C TYR A 10 4.54 13.73 -9.61
N ARG A 11 4.32 13.32 -8.36
CA ARG A 11 4.04 11.91 -8.06
C ARG A 11 2.71 11.51 -8.69
N PRO A 12 2.65 10.39 -9.43
CA PRO A 12 1.40 9.90 -9.99
C PRO A 12 0.33 9.69 -8.91
N ARG A 13 -0.88 10.08 -9.22
CA ARG A 13 -2.05 9.94 -8.35
C ARG A 13 -2.96 8.79 -8.78
N ARG A 14 -2.85 8.35 -10.02
CA ARG A 14 -3.63 7.27 -10.63
C ARG A 14 -2.70 6.29 -11.33
N PHE A 15 -3.18 5.08 -11.54
CA PHE A 15 -2.41 4.07 -12.27
C PHE A 15 -2.06 4.50 -13.70
N SER A 16 -2.96 5.20 -14.37
CA SER A 16 -2.73 5.70 -15.73
C SER A 16 -1.57 6.68 -15.83
N GLU A 17 -1.17 7.30 -14.73
CA GLU A 17 -0.06 8.25 -14.68
C GLU A 17 1.29 7.58 -14.41
N VAL A 18 1.30 6.30 -14.04
CA VAL A 18 2.53 5.55 -13.79
C VAL A 18 3.13 5.12 -15.12
N LYS A 19 4.39 5.51 -15.36
CA LYS A 19 5.09 5.24 -16.62
C LYS A 19 6.04 4.05 -16.49
N GLY A 20 6.16 3.27 -17.57
CA GLY A 20 7.13 2.19 -17.69
C GLY A 20 6.75 0.88 -17.00
N GLN A 21 5.54 0.77 -16.44
CA GLN A 21 5.06 -0.40 -15.70
C GLN A 21 3.63 -0.79 -16.14
N GLU A 22 3.34 -0.65 -17.41
CA GLU A 22 1.97 -0.79 -17.94
C GLU A 22 1.35 -2.15 -17.64
N HIS A 23 2.12 -3.23 -17.77
CA HIS A 23 1.62 -4.59 -17.52
C HIS A 23 1.33 -4.85 -16.04
N VAL A 24 2.15 -4.31 -15.13
CA VAL A 24 1.92 -4.42 -13.68
C VAL A 24 0.70 -3.61 -13.29
N VAL A 25 0.60 -2.38 -13.77
CA VAL A 25 -0.54 -1.48 -13.55
C VAL A 25 -1.83 -2.11 -14.07
N GLN A 26 -1.80 -2.70 -15.26
CA GLN A 26 -2.98 -3.35 -15.84
C GLN A 26 -3.43 -4.55 -15.01
N ALA A 27 -2.48 -5.34 -14.50
CA ALA A 27 -2.81 -6.48 -13.62
C ALA A 27 -3.46 -6.01 -12.31
N LEU A 28 -2.96 -4.94 -11.71
CA LEU A 28 -3.54 -4.37 -10.49
C LEU A 28 -4.95 -3.82 -10.74
N ARG A 29 -5.12 -3.07 -11.82
CA ARG A 29 -6.44 -2.53 -12.18
C ARG A 29 -7.46 -3.63 -12.44
N ASN A 30 -7.08 -4.67 -13.17
CA ASN A 30 -7.95 -5.81 -13.45
C ASN A 30 -8.34 -6.54 -12.17
N ALA A 31 -7.42 -6.73 -11.24
CA ALA A 31 -7.71 -7.35 -9.96
C ALA A 31 -8.76 -6.56 -9.18
N VAL A 32 -8.64 -5.23 -9.15
CA VAL A 32 -9.60 -4.36 -8.46
C VAL A 32 -10.97 -4.38 -9.16
N ILE A 33 -11.00 -4.27 -10.48
CA ILE A 33 -12.25 -4.29 -11.28
C ILE A 33 -13.01 -5.59 -11.05
N ASN A 34 -12.31 -6.70 -10.99
CA ASN A 34 -12.93 -8.03 -10.86
C ASN A 34 -13.11 -8.48 -9.39
N HIS A 35 -12.85 -7.60 -8.43
CA HIS A 35 -12.90 -7.90 -6.99
C HIS A 35 -12.07 -9.13 -6.62
N ARG A 36 -10.89 -9.24 -7.23
CA ARG A 36 -9.94 -10.33 -7.01
C ARG A 36 -8.61 -9.82 -6.46
N GLU A 37 -8.66 -8.71 -5.76
CA GLU A 37 -7.48 -8.18 -5.09
C GLU A 37 -6.94 -9.18 -4.07
N GLY A 38 -5.63 -9.39 -4.12
CA GLY A 38 -4.95 -10.27 -3.18
C GLY A 38 -4.80 -9.63 -1.82
N GLN A 39 -4.48 -10.45 -0.82
CA GLN A 39 -4.20 -9.98 0.53
C GLN A 39 -2.71 -9.68 0.75
N ALA A 40 -1.87 -10.06 -0.20
CA ALA A 40 -0.43 -9.78 -0.15
C ALA A 40 0.10 -9.54 -1.56
N TYR A 41 0.85 -8.46 -1.73
CA TYR A 41 1.54 -8.11 -2.98
C TYR A 41 3.01 -7.87 -2.70
N LEU A 42 3.85 -8.36 -3.57
CA LEU A 42 5.28 -8.08 -3.51
C LEU A 42 5.71 -7.33 -4.77
N PHE A 43 6.11 -6.08 -4.59
CA PHE A 43 6.65 -5.27 -5.68
C PHE A 43 8.17 -5.29 -5.59
N SER A 44 8.83 -5.64 -6.67
CA SER A 44 10.29 -5.69 -6.74
C SER A 44 10.80 -4.92 -7.94
N GLY A 45 12.02 -4.43 -7.83
CA GLY A 45 12.66 -3.69 -8.89
C GLY A 45 13.61 -2.62 -8.37
N PRO A 46 14.40 -2.00 -9.24
CA PRO A 46 15.33 -0.95 -8.84
C PRO A 46 14.60 0.32 -8.37
N ARG A 47 15.34 1.21 -7.73
CA ARG A 47 14.81 2.50 -7.30
C ARG A 47 14.28 3.29 -8.50
N GLY A 48 13.24 4.07 -8.26
CA GLY A 48 12.65 4.93 -9.28
C GLY A 48 11.72 4.24 -10.26
N THR A 49 11.32 2.98 -9.99
CA THR A 49 10.37 2.24 -10.84
C THR A 49 8.90 2.42 -10.44
N GLY A 50 8.63 3.26 -9.44
CA GLY A 50 7.27 3.56 -9.01
C GLY A 50 6.64 2.53 -8.07
N LYS A 51 7.44 1.72 -7.38
CA LYS A 51 6.93 0.68 -6.46
C LYS A 51 6.09 1.28 -5.34
N THR A 52 6.63 2.22 -4.59
CA THR A 52 5.92 2.87 -3.48
C THR A 52 4.71 3.66 -3.99
N THR A 53 4.86 4.34 -5.11
CA THR A 53 3.77 5.08 -5.75
C THR A 53 2.63 4.15 -6.13
N SER A 54 2.92 3.02 -6.78
CA SER A 54 1.91 2.04 -7.17
C SER A 54 1.22 1.43 -5.95
N ALA A 55 1.96 1.17 -4.87
CA ALA A 55 1.40 0.68 -3.61
C ALA A 55 0.39 1.68 -3.01
N ARG A 56 0.72 2.96 -3.01
CA ARG A 56 -0.19 4.01 -2.51
C ARG A 56 -1.44 4.15 -3.37
N ILE A 57 -1.31 4.06 -4.68
CA ILE A 57 -2.46 4.11 -5.59
C ILE A 57 -3.37 2.90 -5.35
N LEU A 58 -2.80 1.72 -5.19
CA LEU A 58 -3.57 0.52 -4.83
C LEU A 58 -4.33 0.72 -3.52
N ALA A 59 -3.67 1.24 -2.49
CA ALA A 59 -4.30 1.54 -1.21
C ALA A 59 -5.45 2.54 -1.35
N LYS A 60 -5.29 3.56 -2.19
CA LYS A 60 -6.34 4.53 -2.47
C LYS A 60 -7.56 3.87 -3.11
N VAL A 61 -7.36 3.09 -4.15
CA VAL A 61 -8.48 2.49 -4.89
C VAL A 61 -9.24 1.46 -4.06
N LEU A 62 -8.55 0.73 -3.19
CA LEU A 62 -9.19 -0.26 -2.31
C LEU A 62 -10.16 0.37 -1.33
N ASN A 63 -9.93 1.60 -0.91
CA ASN A 63 -10.78 2.34 0.03
C ASN A 63 -11.53 3.52 -0.60
N CYS A 64 -11.38 3.73 -1.90
CA CYS A 64 -12.06 4.80 -2.61
C CYS A 64 -13.58 4.59 -2.59
N THR A 65 -14.34 5.65 -2.33
CA THR A 65 -15.80 5.59 -2.29
C THR A 65 -16.43 5.58 -3.68
N ASN A 66 -15.67 5.95 -4.71
CA ASN A 66 -16.16 6.01 -6.09
C ASN A 66 -15.08 5.65 -7.10
N PRO A 67 -14.55 4.41 -7.05
CA PRO A 67 -13.54 3.99 -8.03
C PRO A 67 -14.16 3.82 -9.41
N VAL A 68 -13.42 4.19 -10.46
CA VAL A 68 -13.87 4.06 -11.85
C VAL A 68 -12.80 3.30 -12.62
N GLU A 69 -13.18 2.18 -13.20
CA GLU A 69 -12.30 1.34 -14.03
C GLU A 69 -10.99 0.94 -13.34
N GLY A 70 -11.06 0.65 -12.04
CA GLY A 70 -9.89 0.28 -11.25
C GLY A 70 -8.98 1.45 -10.89
N GLU A 71 -9.45 2.68 -11.06
CA GLU A 71 -8.73 3.89 -10.69
C GLU A 71 -9.39 4.58 -9.50
N PRO A 72 -8.59 5.19 -8.58
CA PRO A 72 -9.16 5.99 -7.50
C PRO A 72 -9.72 7.31 -8.04
N CYS A 73 -10.76 7.83 -7.39
CA CYS A 73 -11.34 9.12 -7.79
C CYS A 73 -10.41 10.31 -7.48
N CYS A 74 -9.53 10.18 -6.51
CA CYS A 74 -8.62 11.21 -6.02
C CYS A 74 -9.32 12.45 -5.43
N GLU A 75 -10.60 12.37 -5.13
CA GLU A 75 -11.41 13.48 -4.63
C GLU A 75 -12.10 13.16 -3.30
N CYS A 76 -12.38 11.88 -3.02
CA CYS A 76 -13.03 11.52 -1.76
C CYS A 76 -12.08 11.66 -0.57
N ASP A 77 -12.65 11.74 0.63
CA ASP A 77 -11.87 11.91 1.85
C ASP A 77 -10.83 10.79 2.05
N SER A 78 -11.18 9.56 1.68
CA SER A 78 -10.26 8.43 1.74
C SER A 78 -9.04 8.65 0.84
N CYS A 79 -9.26 8.97 -0.43
CA CYS A 79 -8.16 9.25 -1.37
C CYS A 79 -7.27 10.39 -0.90
N LEU A 80 -7.88 11.49 -0.45
CA LEU A 80 -7.14 12.66 0.00
C LEU A 80 -6.33 12.35 1.28
N SER A 81 -6.87 11.56 2.19
CA SER A 81 -6.14 11.19 3.41
C SER A 81 -4.92 10.33 3.11
N VAL A 82 -5.01 9.42 2.15
CA VAL A 82 -3.87 8.61 1.71
C VAL A 82 -2.78 9.51 1.10
N GLU A 83 -3.18 10.46 0.26
CA GLU A 83 -2.23 11.40 -0.36
C GLU A 83 -1.52 12.28 0.67
N ARG A 84 -2.22 12.67 1.75
CA ARG A 84 -1.66 13.47 2.84
C ARG A 84 -0.86 12.65 3.85
N GLY A 85 -0.96 11.31 3.80
CA GLY A 85 -0.34 10.44 4.79
C GLY A 85 -1.07 10.43 6.14
N THR A 86 -2.35 10.78 6.17
CA THR A 86 -3.16 10.89 7.39
C THR A 86 -4.24 9.82 7.51
N SER A 87 -4.28 8.85 6.60
CA SER A 87 -5.30 7.80 6.60
C SER A 87 -5.14 6.86 7.80
N TYR A 88 -6.25 6.53 8.46
CA TYR A 88 -6.29 5.50 9.49
C TYR A 88 -6.36 4.09 8.88
N ASP A 89 -6.64 3.98 7.59
CA ASP A 89 -6.78 2.71 6.89
C ASP A 89 -5.49 2.28 6.20
N VAL A 90 -4.57 3.20 5.94
CA VAL A 90 -3.32 2.94 5.21
C VAL A 90 -2.12 3.33 6.06
N HIS A 91 -1.28 2.35 6.32
CA HIS A 91 -0.08 2.52 7.15
C HIS A 91 1.16 2.21 6.33
N GLU A 92 2.10 3.14 6.27
CA GLU A 92 3.39 2.93 5.64
C GLU A 92 4.46 2.72 6.70
N LEU A 93 5.29 1.70 6.53
CA LEU A 93 6.38 1.38 7.42
C LEU A 93 7.67 1.19 6.62
N ASP A 94 8.71 1.89 7.01
CA ASP A 94 10.05 1.66 6.48
C ASP A 94 10.70 0.52 7.25
N ALA A 95 10.83 -0.64 6.63
CA ALA A 95 11.41 -1.82 7.27
C ALA A 95 12.92 -1.65 7.56
N ALA A 96 13.61 -0.75 6.87
CA ALA A 96 15.00 -0.44 7.16
C ALA A 96 15.17 0.19 8.55
N SER A 97 14.20 1.03 8.97
CA SER A 97 14.19 1.68 10.28
C SER A 97 13.47 0.85 11.35
N ASN A 98 12.55 -0.03 10.96
CA ASN A 98 11.69 -0.82 11.85
C ASN A 98 11.85 -2.32 11.55
N ASN A 99 13.10 -2.79 11.58
CA ASN A 99 13.44 -4.14 11.14
C ASN A 99 13.38 -5.22 12.24
N GLY A 100 13.13 -4.83 13.49
CA GLY A 100 13.08 -5.74 14.62
C GLY A 100 11.78 -6.53 14.73
N VAL A 101 11.85 -7.67 15.43
CA VAL A 101 10.68 -8.54 15.64
C VAL A 101 9.57 -7.85 16.43
N ASP A 102 9.91 -6.96 17.38
CA ASP A 102 8.91 -6.27 18.19
C ASP A 102 8.07 -5.30 17.34
N ALA A 103 8.69 -4.61 16.37
CA ALA A 103 7.97 -3.75 15.44
C ALA A 103 6.99 -4.55 14.59
N MET A 104 7.38 -5.73 14.11
CA MET A 104 6.51 -6.59 13.33
C MET A 104 5.39 -7.21 14.17
N ARG A 105 5.66 -7.61 15.39
CA ARG A 105 4.61 -8.10 16.32
C ARG A 105 3.57 -7.05 16.61
N ASP A 106 4.00 -5.80 16.84
CA ASP A 106 3.10 -4.67 17.07
C ASP A 106 2.22 -4.40 15.84
N LEU A 107 2.81 -4.42 14.65
CA LEU A 107 2.09 -4.27 13.40
C LEU A 107 1.04 -5.39 13.21
N ILE A 108 1.42 -6.63 13.45
CA ILE A 108 0.54 -7.80 13.30
C ILE A 108 -0.63 -7.71 14.27
N GLU A 109 -0.37 -7.32 15.52
CA GLU A 109 -1.41 -7.14 16.54
C GLU A 109 -2.40 -6.04 16.10
N LYS A 110 -1.91 -4.92 15.61
CA LYS A 110 -2.74 -3.83 15.11
C LYS A 110 -3.51 -4.21 13.84
N ALA A 111 -2.94 -5.07 13.02
CA ALA A 111 -3.58 -5.52 11.77
C ALA A 111 -4.88 -6.29 12.02
N SER A 112 -4.99 -6.98 13.16
CA SER A 112 -6.21 -7.72 13.50
C SER A 112 -7.36 -6.82 13.98
N LEU A 113 -7.09 -5.55 14.28
CA LEU A 113 -8.12 -4.60 14.72
C LEU A 113 -8.92 -4.10 13.51
N GLY A 114 -10.15 -3.65 13.77
CA GLY A 114 -11.02 -3.09 12.75
C GLY A 114 -10.50 -1.79 12.15
N THR A 115 -11.08 -1.38 11.03
CA THR A 115 -10.70 -0.19 10.31
C THR A 115 -11.96 0.57 9.86
N PRO A 116 -11.92 1.93 9.79
CA PRO A 116 -13.06 2.70 9.30
C PRO A 116 -13.41 2.44 7.84
N GLY A 117 -12.41 2.16 6.99
CA GLY A 117 -12.60 1.86 5.58
C GLY A 117 -12.90 0.39 5.33
N ARG A 118 -12.92 0.02 4.04
CA ARG A 118 -13.17 -1.37 3.61
C ARG A 118 -11.97 -2.28 3.81
N HIS A 119 -10.77 -1.73 3.65
CA HIS A 119 -9.51 -2.46 3.75
C HIS A 119 -8.51 -1.71 4.61
N LYS A 120 -7.79 -2.45 5.42
CA LYS A 120 -6.63 -1.94 6.15
C LYS A 120 -5.39 -2.34 5.36
N VAL A 121 -4.62 -1.37 4.90
CA VAL A 121 -3.48 -1.59 4.02
C VAL A 121 -2.19 -1.27 4.74
N TYR A 122 -1.26 -2.21 4.75
CA TYR A 122 0.10 -2.02 5.26
C TYR A 122 1.07 -2.02 4.09
N ILE A 123 1.74 -0.89 3.88
CA ILE A 123 2.80 -0.76 2.87
C ILE A 123 4.13 -0.89 3.61
N LEU A 124 4.85 -1.97 3.32
CA LEU A 124 6.14 -2.28 3.94
C LEU A 124 7.24 -2.00 2.93
N ASP A 125 7.90 -0.87 3.08
CA ASP A 125 8.99 -0.47 2.19
C ASP A 125 10.32 -1.07 2.65
N GLU A 126 11.16 -1.46 1.70
CA GLU A 126 12.47 -2.06 1.98
C GLU A 126 12.38 -3.34 2.83
N VAL A 127 11.43 -4.22 2.52
CA VAL A 127 11.10 -5.41 3.31
C VAL A 127 12.28 -6.38 3.44
N HIS A 128 13.24 -6.35 2.51
CA HIS A 128 14.46 -7.16 2.57
C HIS A 128 15.37 -6.80 3.76
N MET A 129 15.13 -5.63 4.38
CA MET A 129 15.91 -5.18 5.54
C MET A 129 15.39 -5.71 6.88
N LEU A 130 14.31 -6.49 6.89
CA LEU A 130 13.78 -7.09 8.10
C LEU A 130 14.77 -8.11 8.70
N SER A 131 14.83 -8.18 10.03
CA SER A 131 15.57 -9.25 10.71
C SER A 131 14.91 -10.60 10.41
N LYS A 132 15.65 -11.70 10.56
CA LYS A 132 15.10 -13.04 10.33
C LYS A 132 13.90 -13.36 11.22
N ALA A 133 13.93 -12.92 12.47
CA ALA A 133 12.82 -13.10 13.39
C ALA A 133 11.58 -12.28 12.98
N ALA A 134 11.79 -11.04 12.52
CA ALA A 134 10.72 -10.19 12.02
C ALA A 134 10.10 -10.77 10.75
N GLU A 135 10.93 -11.23 9.82
CA GLU A 135 10.50 -11.89 8.59
C GLU A 135 9.66 -13.12 8.88
N ALA A 136 10.11 -13.98 9.80
CA ALA A 136 9.36 -15.18 10.19
C ALA A 136 7.99 -14.85 10.79
N ALA A 137 7.91 -13.82 11.63
CA ALA A 137 6.65 -13.38 12.23
C ALA A 137 5.68 -12.85 11.15
N LEU A 138 6.19 -12.08 10.18
CA LEU A 138 5.40 -11.55 9.08
C LEU A 138 4.90 -12.67 8.16
N LEU A 139 5.77 -13.62 7.79
CA LEU A 139 5.42 -14.74 6.92
C LEU A 139 4.29 -15.59 7.52
N LYS A 140 4.32 -15.83 8.82
CA LYS A 140 3.28 -16.56 9.51
C LYS A 140 1.92 -15.86 9.38
N THR A 141 1.90 -14.54 9.48
CA THR A 141 0.68 -13.75 9.31
C THR A 141 0.19 -13.76 7.86
N LEU A 142 1.12 -13.74 6.89
CA LEU A 142 0.77 -13.76 5.47
C LEU A 142 0.18 -15.09 5.01
N GLU A 143 0.43 -16.19 5.74
CA GLU A 143 -0.19 -17.49 5.45
C GLU A 143 -1.69 -17.48 5.75
N GLU A 144 -2.10 -16.80 6.81
CA GLU A 144 -3.50 -16.67 7.22
C GLU A 144 -3.80 -15.20 7.60
N PRO A 145 -3.82 -14.27 6.63
CA PRO A 145 -4.04 -12.87 6.94
C PRO A 145 -5.51 -12.60 7.31
N PRO A 146 -5.78 -11.61 8.15
CA PRO A 146 -7.16 -11.16 8.40
C PRO A 146 -7.83 -10.75 7.09
N SER A 147 -9.12 -11.06 6.92
CA SER A 147 -9.84 -10.87 5.66
C SER A 147 -9.91 -9.43 5.17
N HIS A 148 -9.84 -8.47 6.08
CA HIS A 148 -9.93 -7.04 5.76
C HIS A 148 -8.56 -6.36 5.54
N VAL A 149 -7.47 -7.12 5.62
CA VAL A 149 -6.10 -6.59 5.60
C VAL A 149 -5.42 -6.93 4.28
N VAL A 150 -4.72 -5.95 3.71
CA VAL A 150 -3.89 -6.12 2.50
C VAL A 150 -2.47 -5.65 2.84
N PHE A 151 -1.50 -6.50 2.56
CA PHE A 151 -0.07 -6.20 2.73
C PHE A 151 0.59 -5.93 1.36
N VAL A 152 1.37 -4.89 1.27
CA VAL A 152 2.12 -4.55 0.05
C VAL A 152 3.60 -4.36 0.36
#